data_a2aeb95d7d2ab4bf814bbbc67aaedce2
#
_entry.id   a2aeb95d7d2ab4bf814bbbc67aaedce2
#
_cell.length_a   1.000
_cell.length_b   1.000
_cell.length_c   1.000
_cell.angle_alpha   90.00
_cell.angle_beta   90.00
_cell.angle_gamma   90.00
#
_symmetry.space_group_name_H-M   'P 1'
#
loop_
_entity.id
_entity.type
_entity.pdbx_description
1 polymer ?
#
loop_
_entity_poly.entity_id
_entity_poly.type
_entity_poly.pdbx_seq_one_letter_code
_entity_poly.pdbx_strand_id
1 'polypeptide(L)'
;MFTWLARFIEGHPDLHRLSLLVWRLFPPRLAGFLKGLLARKWLVGAVAVMIDESTSPVEVLLVEHSYRAKGAWGLPGGSLESTPGDPARPHNDTLPDDVIESALRREISEELGIEITVNSLLRIDAIPYVSEEPGPYRLDFYFRCTPRDGFAALRHRLNSGLANAHSPEIKQARLVPLTDLTKYDLFSTDVRFLSEDLPRLEPALAISKDG
;
A
#
# COMPACT_ATOMS: atom_id res chain seq x y z
N MET A 1 -12.25 -5.35 -24.15
CA MET A 1 -12.55 -5.10 -25.58
C MET A 1 -11.68 -3.99 -26.16
N PHE A 2 -11.49 -2.84 -25.50
CA PHE A 2 -10.71 -1.70 -26.00
C PHE A 2 -9.19 -1.88 -26.03
N THR A 3 -8.62 -2.76 -25.22
CA THR A 3 -7.15 -2.99 -25.17
C THR A 3 -6.57 -3.60 -26.43
N TRP A 4 -7.33 -4.40 -27.15
CA TRP A 4 -6.91 -4.94 -28.45
C TRP A 4 -6.82 -3.83 -29.51
N LEU A 5 -7.83 -2.95 -29.57
CA LEU A 5 -7.86 -1.83 -30.51
C LEU A 5 -6.70 -0.85 -30.26
N ALA A 6 -6.42 -0.54 -28.97
CA ALA A 6 -5.29 0.32 -28.63
C ALA A 6 -3.95 -0.28 -29.08
N ARG A 7 -3.69 -1.56 -28.80
CA ARG A 7 -2.49 -2.27 -29.27
C ARG A 7 -2.39 -2.36 -30.78
N PHE A 8 -3.52 -2.54 -31.46
CA PHE A 8 -3.56 -2.55 -32.92
C PHE A 8 -3.16 -1.20 -33.49
N ILE A 9 -3.70 -0.10 -32.98
CA ILE A 9 -3.38 1.27 -33.38
C ILE A 9 -1.91 1.59 -33.11
N GLU A 10 -1.41 1.25 -31.89
CA GLU A 10 -0.01 1.45 -31.49
C GLU A 10 0.97 0.69 -32.36
N GLY A 11 0.60 -0.49 -32.84
CA GLY A 11 1.40 -1.31 -33.76
C GLY A 11 1.49 -0.79 -35.20
N HIS A 12 0.69 0.24 -35.55
CA HIS A 12 0.64 0.81 -36.89
C HIS A 12 0.95 2.32 -36.87
N PRO A 13 2.17 2.76 -37.20
CA PRO A 13 2.61 4.15 -37.00
C PRO A 13 1.69 5.20 -37.65
N ASP A 14 1.14 4.91 -38.81
CA ASP A 14 0.27 5.84 -39.55
C ASP A 14 -1.12 5.95 -38.89
N LEU A 15 -1.66 4.83 -38.40
CA LEU A 15 -2.92 4.83 -37.62
C LEU A 15 -2.71 5.52 -36.29
N HIS A 16 -1.57 5.34 -35.66
CA HIS A 16 -1.22 6.03 -34.41
C HIS A 16 -1.16 7.56 -34.62
N ARG A 17 -0.47 8.02 -35.71
CA ARG A 17 -0.43 9.45 -36.04
C ARG A 17 -1.82 10.02 -36.37
N LEU A 18 -2.63 9.28 -37.12
CA LEU A 18 -4.01 9.67 -37.38
C LEU A 18 -4.85 9.77 -36.09
N SER A 19 -4.72 8.81 -35.20
CA SER A 19 -5.42 8.81 -33.91
C SER A 19 -5.05 10.03 -33.06
N LEU A 20 -3.77 10.43 -33.04
CA LEU A 20 -3.30 11.62 -32.35
C LEU A 20 -3.83 12.92 -32.97
N LEU A 21 -3.95 12.98 -34.32
CA LEU A 21 -4.57 14.12 -35.01
C LEU A 21 -6.05 14.23 -34.69
N VAL A 22 -6.78 13.11 -34.72
CA VAL A 22 -8.20 13.06 -34.33
C VAL A 22 -8.37 13.47 -32.87
N TRP A 23 -7.46 13.02 -31.99
CA TRP A 23 -7.50 13.36 -30.56
C TRP A 23 -7.41 14.88 -30.33
N ARG A 24 -6.63 15.60 -31.16
CA ARG A 24 -6.51 17.07 -31.09
C ARG A 24 -7.81 17.82 -31.44
N LEU A 25 -8.72 17.18 -32.17
CA LEU A 25 -10.00 17.76 -32.54
C LEU A 25 -11.06 17.66 -31.42
N PHE A 26 -10.84 16.84 -30.41
CA PHE A 26 -11.76 16.73 -29.29
C PHE A 26 -11.69 17.96 -28.37
N PRO A 27 -12.84 18.49 -27.94
CA PRO A 27 -12.86 19.48 -26.89
C PRO A 27 -12.13 18.95 -25.64
N PRO A 28 -11.34 19.78 -24.91
CA PRO A 28 -10.53 19.32 -23.77
C PRO A 28 -11.30 18.54 -22.72
N ARG A 29 -12.56 18.92 -22.44
CA ARG A 29 -13.43 18.24 -21.49
C ARG A 29 -13.80 16.81 -21.95
N LEU A 30 -14.09 16.66 -23.26
CA LEU A 30 -14.43 15.35 -23.83
C LEU A 30 -13.19 14.46 -23.94
N ALA A 31 -12.06 15.01 -24.32
CA ALA A 31 -10.77 14.32 -24.35
C ALA A 31 -10.38 13.84 -22.94
N GLY A 32 -10.52 14.68 -21.91
CA GLY A 32 -10.29 14.30 -20.51
C GLY A 32 -11.21 13.18 -20.02
N PHE A 33 -12.49 13.26 -20.34
CA PHE A 33 -13.46 12.21 -20.02
C PHE A 33 -13.11 10.87 -20.69
N LEU A 34 -12.85 10.87 -21.99
CA LEU A 34 -12.48 9.68 -22.74
C LEU A 34 -11.14 9.09 -22.24
N LYS A 35 -10.16 9.95 -21.94
CA LYS A 35 -8.89 9.52 -21.36
C LYS A 35 -9.10 8.84 -20.00
N GLY A 36 -9.93 9.41 -19.12
CA GLY A 36 -10.29 8.82 -17.85
C GLY A 36 -11.01 7.48 -17.97
N LEU A 37 -11.84 7.32 -19.03
CA LEU A 37 -12.56 6.07 -19.31
C LEU A 37 -11.64 4.98 -19.89
N LEU A 38 -10.66 5.36 -20.70
CA LEU A 38 -9.75 4.45 -21.40
C LEU A 38 -8.48 4.15 -20.59
N ALA A 39 -8.10 5.04 -19.68
CA ALA A 39 -6.93 4.84 -18.82
C ALA A 39 -7.15 3.63 -17.90
N ARG A 40 -6.14 2.75 -17.85
CA ARG A 40 -6.11 1.71 -16.82
C ARG A 40 -6.01 2.38 -15.46
N LYS A 41 -6.95 2.06 -14.58
CA LYS A 41 -6.90 2.54 -13.20
C LYS A 41 -5.88 1.72 -12.43
N TRP A 42 -4.95 2.40 -11.78
CA TRP A 42 -4.08 1.82 -10.79
C TRP A 42 -4.61 2.17 -9.41
N LEU A 43 -4.65 1.20 -8.52
CA LEU A 43 -4.80 1.47 -7.10
C LEU A 43 -3.39 1.70 -6.55
N VAL A 44 -3.22 2.77 -5.83
CA VAL A 44 -1.96 3.08 -5.14
C VAL A 44 -2.18 2.78 -3.66
N GLY A 45 -1.36 1.89 -3.12
CA GLY A 45 -1.34 1.54 -1.71
C GLY A 45 -0.06 2.02 -1.03
N ALA A 46 -0.17 2.34 0.24
CA ALA A 46 0.97 2.63 1.10
C ALA A 46 0.94 1.68 2.31
N VAL A 47 2.07 1.08 2.60
CA VAL A 47 2.22 0.01 3.60
C VAL A 47 3.30 0.41 4.60
N ALA A 48 2.98 0.34 5.89
CA ALA A 48 3.93 0.63 6.97
C ALA A 48 4.62 -0.65 7.45
N VAL A 49 5.93 -0.67 7.35
CA VAL A 49 6.79 -1.75 7.86
C VAL A 49 7.40 -1.26 9.17
N MET A 50 6.78 -1.65 10.28
CA MET A 50 7.21 -1.29 11.64
C MET A 50 7.86 -2.49 12.32
N ILE A 51 9.18 -2.42 12.53
CA ILE A 51 9.99 -3.52 13.08
C ILE A 51 10.65 -3.07 14.36
N ASP A 52 10.40 -3.80 15.43
CA ASP A 52 11.03 -3.61 16.73
C ASP A 52 12.30 -4.47 16.83
N GLU A 53 13.45 -3.83 16.64
CA GLU A 53 14.77 -4.45 16.74
C GLU A 53 15.32 -4.48 18.16
N SER A 54 14.62 -3.85 19.13
CA SER A 54 15.03 -3.84 20.53
C SER A 54 14.77 -5.17 21.24
N THR A 55 14.01 -6.07 20.60
CA THR A 55 13.66 -7.39 21.13
C THR A 55 14.44 -8.52 20.45
N SER A 56 14.57 -9.63 21.14
CA SER A 56 15.11 -10.87 20.61
C SER A 56 14.12 -12.01 20.90
N PRO A 57 13.47 -12.55 19.88
CA PRO A 57 13.58 -12.27 18.45
C PRO A 57 13.02 -10.89 18.05
N VAL A 58 13.47 -10.38 16.91
CA VAL A 58 12.97 -9.15 16.29
C VAL A 58 11.49 -9.32 15.92
N GLU A 59 10.69 -8.29 16.17
CA GLU A 59 9.24 -8.35 15.94
C GLU A 59 8.79 -7.34 14.87
N VAL A 60 7.73 -7.69 14.15
CA VAL A 60 7.06 -6.82 13.17
C VAL A 60 5.61 -6.59 13.58
N LEU A 61 5.10 -5.37 13.37
CA LEU A 61 3.69 -5.09 13.58
C LEU A 61 2.85 -5.67 12.44
N LEU A 62 1.90 -6.52 12.81
CA LEU A 62 0.88 -7.07 11.91
C LEU A 62 -0.51 -6.68 12.40
N VAL A 63 -1.44 -6.57 11.46
CA VAL A 63 -2.86 -6.32 11.71
C VAL A 63 -3.72 -7.44 11.12
N GLU A 64 -4.83 -7.78 11.78
CA GLU A 64 -5.85 -8.67 11.26
C GLU A 64 -7.02 -7.85 10.71
N HIS A 65 -7.22 -7.90 9.39
CA HIS A 65 -8.30 -7.21 8.71
C HIS A 65 -9.64 -7.93 8.89
N SER A 66 -10.69 -7.17 9.23
CA SER A 66 -12.03 -7.72 9.50
C SER A 66 -12.75 -8.21 8.24
N TYR A 67 -12.43 -7.63 7.09
CA TYR A 67 -13.10 -7.86 5.80
C TYR A 67 -12.47 -8.97 4.96
N ARG A 68 -11.34 -9.56 5.38
CA ARG A 68 -10.67 -10.63 4.66
C ARG A 68 -11.03 -11.98 5.23
N ALA A 69 -11.45 -12.90 4.35
CA ALA A 69 -11.77 -14.30 4.74
C ALA A 69 -10.53 -15.19 4.74
N LYS A 70 -9.51 -14.88 3.91
CA LYS A 70 -8.21 -15.55 3.84
C LYS A 70 -7.13 -14.47 3.73
N GLY A 71 -5.91 -14.77 4.22
CA GLY A 71 -4.86 -13.77 4.30
C GLY A 71 -5.32 -12.59 5.17
N ALA A 72 -5.98 -12.89 6.28
CA ALA A 72 -6.58 -11.89 7.14
C ALA A 72 -5.51 -11.01 7.79
N TRP A 73 -4.33 -11.55 8.03
CA TRP A 73 -3.20 -10.84 8.60
C TRP A 73 -2.35 -10.19 7.52
N GLY A 74 -1.83 -9.01 7.81
CA GLY A 74 -0.94 -8.28 6.92
C GLY A 74 -0.23 -7.13 7.60
N LEU A 75 0.60 -6.44 6.85
CA LEU A 75 1.18 -5.19 7.26
C LEU A 75 0.10 -4.09 7.28
N PRO A 76 0.12 -3.17 8.26
CA PRO A 76 -0.84 -2.08 8.32
C PRO A 76 -0.60 -1.07 7.18
N GLY A 77 -1.67 -0.48 6.68
CA GLY A 77 -1.64 0.49 5.61
C GLY A 77 -2.92 0.52 4.80
N GLY A 78 -3.03 1.45 3.88
CA GLY A 78 -4.25 1.68 3.13
C GLY A 78 -4.03 2.10 1.69
N SER A 79 -5.12 2.35 0.99
CA SER A 79 -5.10 2.85 -0.38
C SER A 79 -5.07 4.38 -0.39
N LEU A 80 -4.35 4.94 -1.35
CA LEU A 80 -4.41 6.38 -1.62
C LEU A 80 -5.81 6.70 -2.17
N GLU A 81 -6.68 7.15 -1.30
CA GLU A 81 -8.00 7.61 -1.68
C GLU A 81 -7.95 9.09 -2.07
N SER A 82 -8.45 9.39 -3.26
CA SER A 82 -8.77 10.76 -3.60
C SER A 82 -10.18 11.08 -3.11
N THR A 83 -10.30 11.49 -1.86
CA THR A 83 -11.60 11.94 -1.34
C THR A 83 -11.95 13.29 -1.97
N PRO A 84 -13.01 13.40 -2.77
CA PRO A 84 -13.49 14.69 -3.21
C PRO A 84 -13.90 15.51 -1.98
N GLY A 85 -13.26 16.66 -1.77
CA GLY A 85 -13.57 17.55 -0.66
C GLY A 85 -12.66 17.44 0.55
N ASP A 86 -11.55 16.72 0.46
CA ASP A 86 -10.50 16.74 1.49
C ASP A 86 -10.03 18.20 1.71
N PRO A 87 -10.29 18.78 2.90
CA PRO A 87 -9.88 20.16 3.21
C PRO A 87 -8.34 20.32 3.24
N ALA A 88 -7.59 19.23 3.31
CA ALA A 88 -6.13 19.24 3.19
C ALA A 88 -5.66 19.38 1.74
N ARG A 89 -6.55 19.32 0.74
CA ARG A 89 -6.22 19.66 -0.64
C ARG A 89 -6.44 21.16 -0.86
N PRO A 90 -5.38 21.97 -0.93
CA PRO A 90 -5.54 23.32 -1.45
C PRO A 90 -6.08 23.21 -2.89
N HIS A 91 -6.97 24.10 -3.26
CA HIS A 91 -7.51 24.23 -4.63
C HIS A 91 -6.44 24.51 -5.70
N ASN A 92 -5.18 24.54 -5.32
CA ASN A 92 -4.04 24.63 -6.21
C ASN A 92 -3.67 23.23 -6.67
N ASP A 93 -3.57 23.02 -7.96
CA ASP A 93 -3.35 21.78 -8.70
C ASP A 93 -2.02 21.04 -8.37
N THR A 94 -1.31 21.41 -7.32
CA THR A 94 -0.08 20.77 -6.87
C THR A 94 -0.36 19.88 -5.67
N LEU A 95 -0.15 18.56 -5.86
CA LEU A 95 -0.09 17.63 -4.72
C LEU A 95 1.14 17.95 -3.87
N PRO A 96 1.08 17.80 -2.53
CA PRO A 96 2.26 17.89 -1.69
C PRO A 96 3.29 16.83 -2.09
N ASP A 97 4.58 17.12 -1.91
CA ASP A 97 5.66 16.21 -2.30
C ASP A 97 5.63 14.88 -1.55
N ASP A 98 4.99 14.83 -0.37
CA ASP A 98 4.86 13.66 0.51
C ASP A 98 3.43 13.06 0.54
N VAL A 99 2.70 13.13 -0.58
CA VAL A 99 1.30 12.72 -0.66
C VAL A 99 1.06 11.26 -0.22
N ILE A 100 1.98 10.35 -0.55
CA ILE A 100 1.87 8.92 -0.23
C ILE A 100 2.15 8.69 1.25
N GLU A 101 3.21 9.31 1.77
CA GLU A 101 3.58 9.26 3.19
C GLU A 101 2.51 9.88 4.08
N SER A 102 1.91 10.99 3.63
CA SER A 102 0.81 11.65 4.34
C SER A 102 -0.44 10.79 4.37
N ALA A 103 -0.78 10.12 3.26
CA ALA A 103 -1.86 9.14 3.23
C ALA A 103 -1.58 7.98 4.20
N LEU A 104 -0.36 7.45 4.20
CA LEU A 104 0.04 6.38 5.12
C LEU A 104 -0.10 6.79 6.59
N ARG A 105 0.37 8.00 6.97
CA ARG A 105 0.23 8.50 8.36
C ARG A 105 -1.24 8.60 8.76
N ARG A 106 -2.09 9.09 7.84
CA ARG A 106 -3.54 9.19 8.08
C ARG A 106 -4.15 7.81 8.31
N GLU A 107 -3.91 6.84 7.41
CA GLU A 107 -4.44 5.48 7.53
C GLU A 107 -4.02 4.82 8.86
N ILE A 108 -2.74 4.89 9.22
CA ILE A 108 -2.24 4.32 10.47
C ILE A 108 -2.88 5.00 11.70
N SER A 109 -3.11 6.32 11.63
CA SER A 109 -3.80 7.05 12.70
C SER A 109 -5.28 6.64 12.80
N GLU A 110 -5.97 6.49 11.65
CA GLU A 110 -7.38 6.09 11.59
C GLU A 110 -7.60 4.64 12.01
N GLU A 111 -6.72 3.71 11.58
CA GLU A 111 -6.84 2.29 11.87
C GLU A 111 -6.39 1.91 13.28
N LEU A 112 -5.24 2.44 13.72
CA LEU A 112 -4.58 2.01 14.96
C LEU A 112 -4.54 3.10 16.04
N GLY A 113 -4.89 4.33 15.69
CA GLY A 113 -4.83 5.48 16.60
C GLY A 113 -3.42 5.82 17.05
N ILE A 114 -2.40 5.52 16.25
CA ILE A 114 -1.01 5.82 16.54
C ILE A 114 -0.43 6.79 15.51
N GLU A 115 0.50 7.62 15.96
CA GLU A 115 1.28 8.49 15.11
C GLU A 115 2.59 7.79 14.71
N ILE A 116 2.97 7.92 13.43
CA ILE A 116 4.20 7.33 12.92
C ILE A 116 5.14 8.37 12.30
N THR A 117 6.42 8.05 12.33
CA THR A 117 7.43 8.67 11.49
C THR A 117 7.71 7.75 10.32
N VAL A 118 7.57 8.27 9.09
CA VAL A 118 7.98 7.55 7.87
C VAL A 118 9.47 7.83 7.67
N ASN A 119 10.29 6.79 7.74
CA ASN A 119 11.76 6.91 7.73
C ASN A 119 12.33 6.82 6.31
N SER A 120 11.95 5.77 5.57
CA SER A 120 12.46 5.53 4.22
C SER A 120 11.52 4.66 3.40
N LEU A 121 11.60 4.82 2.09
CA LEU A 121 10.97 3.90 1.14
C LEU A 121 11.86 2.65 1.02
N LEU A 122 11.29 1.49 1.32
CA LEU A 122 11.97 0.20 1.19
C LEU A 122 11.80 -0.40 -0.21
N ARG A 123 10.56 -0.37 -0.73
CA ARG A 123 10.23 -1.02 -1.99
C ARG A 123 8.97 -0.41 -2.62
N ILE A 124 8.92 -0.47 -3.94
CA ILE A 124 7.69 -0.29 -4.72
C ILE A 124 7.41 -1.62 -5.43
N ASP A 125 6.22 -2.16 -5.22
CA ASP A 125 5.79 -3.41 -5.85
C ASP A 125 4.57 -3.19 -6.74
N ALA A 126 4.70 -3.64 -7.99
CA ALA A 126 3.58 -3.64 -8.93
C ALA A 126 2.91 -5.00 -8.87
N ILE A 127 1.74 -5.06 -8.26
CA ILE A 127 1.00 -6.29 -8.08
C ILE A 127 0.01 -6.41 -9.24
N PRO A 128 0.23 -7.36 -10.17
CA PRO A 128 -0.79 -7.69 -11.14
C PRO A 128 -1.96 -8.28 -10.37
N TYR A 129 -3.15 -7.81 -10.66
CA TYR A 129 -4.35 -8.38 -10.07
C TYR A 129 -4.46 -9.86 -10.47
N VAL A 130 -4.30 -10.76 -9.50
CA VAL A 130 -4.26 -12.22 -9.68
C VAL A 130 -5.64 -12.83 -9.36
N SER A 131 -6.71 -12.12 -9.58
CA SER A 131 -8.04 -12.70 -9.50
C SER A 131 -8.54 -13.05 -10.91
N GLU A 132 -9.37 -14.07 -10.99
CA GLU A 132 -10.06 -14.47 -12.23
C GLU A 132 -10.93 -13.34 -12.80
N GLU A 133 -11.15 -12.29 -12.02
CA GLU A 133 -11.85 -11.07 -12.45
C GLU A 133 -10.85 -9.98 -12.84
N PRO A 134 -11.03 -9.28 -13.96
CA PRO A 134 -10.18 -8.18 -14.38
C PRO A 134 -10.33 -6.98 -13.43
N GLY A 135 -9.43 -6.86 -12.48
CA GLY A 135 -9.35 -5.76 -11.53
C GLY A 135 -8.33 -4.68 -11.94
N PRO A 136 -8.26 -3.57 -11.19
CA PRO A 136 -7.22 -2.57 -11.36
C PRO A 136 -5.87 -3.14 -10.95
N TYR A 137 -4.80 -2.71 -11.63
CA TYR A 137 -3.44 -2.97 -11.16
C TYR A 137 -3.21 -2.23 -9.85
N ARG A 138 -2.44 -2.83 -8.94
CA ARG A 138 -2.08 -2.21 -7.67
C ARG A 138 -0.59 -1.89 -7.65
N LEU A 139 -0.25 -0.72 -7.13
CA LEU A 139 1.11 -0.25 -6.90
C LEU A 139 1.26 0.04 -5.41
N ASP A 140 2.00 -0.80 -4.70
CA ASP A 140 2.20 -0.68 -3.27
C ASP A 140 3.58 -0.12 -2.95
N PHE A 141 3.60 0.88 -2.07
CA PHE A 141 4.80 1.53 -1.55
C PHE A 141 5.02 1.04 -0.13
N TYR A 142 6.10 0.30 0.10
CA TYR A 142 6.48 -0.20 1.43
C TYR A 142 7.45 0.79 2.08
N PHE A 143 7.06 1.35 3.21
CA PHE A 143 7.87 2.30 3.95
C PHE A 143 8.32 1.74 5.28
N ARG A 144 9.60 1.91 5.61
CA ARG A 144 10.08 1.75 6.97
C ARG A 144 9.48 2.85 7.83
N CYS A 145 8.81 2.45 8.91
CA CYS A 145 8.15 3.37 9.82
C CYS A 145 8.52 3.06 11.27
N THR A 146 8.48 4.10 12.11
CA THR A 146 8.62 3.96 13.56
C THR A 146 7.46 4.65 14.26
N PRO A 147 6.89 4.05 15.34
CA PRO A 147 5.92 4.74 16.18
C PRO A 147 6.56 5.99 16.78
N ARG A 148 5.87 7.13 16.74
CA ARG A 148 6.42 8.40 17.26
C ARG A 148 6.74 8.32 18.75
N ASP A 149 5.88 7.63 19.51
CA ASP A 149 6.06 7.41 20.97
C ASP A 149 6.92 6.19 21.29
N GLY A 150 7.50 5.55 20.28
CA GLY A 150 8.36 4.37 20.40
C GLY A 150 7.60 3.04 20.55
N PHE A 151 8.34 1.94 20.37
CA PHE A 151 7.75 0.59 20.41
C PHE A 151 7.27 0.17 21.81
N ALA A 152 7.85 0.68 22.87
CA ALA A 152 7.38 0.41 24.23
C ALA A 152 5.95 0.93 24.46
N ALA A 153 5.66 2.15 24.01
CA ALA A 153 4.32 2.73 24.08
C ALA A 153 3.33 1.99 23.16
N LEU A 154 3.76 1.63 21.93
CA LEU A 154 2.96 0.81 21.01
C LEU A 154 2.59 -0.53 21.67
N ARG A 155 3.54 -1.24 22.26
CA ARG A 155 3.32 -2.52 22.94
C ARG A 155 2.31 -2.39 24.09
N HIS A 156 2.41 -1.32 24.88
CA HIS A 156 1.45 -1.05 25.94
C HIS A 156 0.02 -0.84 25.38
N ARG A 157 -0.12 -0.07 24.28
CA ARG A 157 -1.43 0.13 23.62
C ARG A 157 -2.01 -1.16 23.08
N LEU A 158 -1.21 -1.98 22.40
CA LEU A 158 -1.65 -3.27 21.84
C LEU A 158 -2.16 -4.21 22.95
N ASN A 159 -1.44 -4.28 24.08
CA ASN A 159 -1.80 -5.12 25.22
C ASN A 159 -3.04 -4.61 25.97
N SER A 160 -3.30 -3.32 25.97
CA SER A 160 -4.50 -2.73 26.57
C SER A 160 -5.76 -2.85 25.70
N GLY A 161 -5.63 -3.34 24.46
CA GLY A 161 -6.72 -3.44 23.49
C GLY A 161 -7.17 -2.10 22.87
N LEU A 162 -6.51 -1.00 23.22
CA LEU A 162 -6.88 0.34 22.72
C LEU A 162 -6.71 0.47 21.19
N ALA A 163 -5.73 -0.23 20.63
CA ALA A 163 -5.52 -0.23 19.17
C ALA A 163 -6.67 -0.93 18.42
N ASN A 164 -7.26 -1.96 19.02
CA ASN A 164 -8.35 -2.74 18.39
C ASN A 164 -9.70 -1.99 18.37
N ALA A 165 -9.82 -0.89 19.07
CA ALA A 165 -11.07 -0.13 19.19
C ALA A 165 -11.18 1.05 18.21
N HIS A 166 -10.13 1.33 17.42
CA HIS A 166 -10.04 2.56 16.62
C HIS A 166 -10.76 2.46 15.28
N SER A 167 -10.71 1.31 14.61
CA SER A 167 -11.37 1.10 13.33
C SER A 167 -12.10 -0.24 13.28
N PRO A 168 -13.30 -0.31 12.69
CA PRO A 168 -14.00 -1.58 12.46
C PRO A 168 -13.30 -2.46 11.42
N GLU A 169 -12.35 -1.91 10.67
CA GLU A 169 -11.59 -2.63 9.63
C GLU A 169 -10.51 -3.53 10.23
N ILE A 170 -10.02 -3.20 11.42
CA ILE A 170 -8.98 -3.96 12.13
C ILE A 170 -9.59 -4.69 13.33
N LYS A 171 -9.52 -6.03 13.31
CA LYS A 171 -9.94 -6.84 14.45
C LYS A 171 -8.93 -6.79 15.59
N GLN A 172 -7.65 -6.88 15.26
CA GLN A 172 -6.55 -6.83 16.22
C GLN A 172 -5.23 -6.48 15.54
N ALA A 173 -4.31 -5.95 16.33
CA ALA A 173 -2.94 -5.67 15.92
C ALA A 173 -1.97 -6.32 16.91
N ARG A 174 -0.83 -6.82 16.43
CA ARG A 174 0.18 -7.52 17.24
C ARG A 174 1.59 -7.24 16.76
N LEU A 175 2.53 -7.15 17.70
CA LEU A 175 3.94 -7.33 17.43
C LEU A 175 4.23 -8.82 17.39
N VAL A 176 4.70 -9.31 16.26
CA VAL A 176 4.90 -10.73 15.96
C VAL A 176 6.38 -10.97 15.66
N PRO A 177 7.02 -11.95 16.32
CA PRO A 177 8.37 -12.35 15.97
C PRO A 177 8.49 -12.72 14.48
N LEU A 178 9.51 -12.24 13.80
CA LEU A 178 9.76 -12.58 12.40
C LEU A 178 9.91 -14.09 12.19
N THR A 179 10.33 -14.85 13.21
CA THR A 179 10.41 -16.31 13.22
C THR A 179 9.04 -16.99 13.24
N ASP A 180 7.99 -16.28 13.63
CA ASP A 180 6.66 -16.80 13.86
C ASP A 180 5.66 -16.48 12.76
N LEU A 181 6.08 -15.84 11.68
CA LEU A 181 5.23 -15.41 10.57
C LEU A 181 4.39 -16.54 9.97
N THR A 182 4.92 -17.76 9.95
CA THR A 182 4.22 -18.95 9.42
C THR A 182 3.01 -19.40 10.26
N LYS A 183 2.86 -18.87 11.48
CA LYS A 183 1.72 -19.14 12.36
C LYS A 183 0.49 -18.27 12.02
N TYR A 184 0.67 -17.30 11.13
CA TYR A 184 -0.36 -16.35 10.74
C TYR A 184 -0.79 -16.57 9.30
N ASP A 185 -2.09 -16.45 9.03
CA ASP A 185 -2.62 -16.46 7.67
C ASP A 185 -2.37 -15.09 7.02
N LEU A 186 -1.14 -14.90 6.56
CA LEU A 186 -0.68 -13.63 5.97
C LEU A 186 -1.16 -13.47 4.54
N PHE A 187 -1.40 -12.24 4.16
CA PHE A 187 -1.66 -11.88 2.76
C PHE A 187 -0.44 -12.21 1.90
N SER A 188 -0.66 -12.78 0.72
CA SER A 188 0.40 -13.38 -0.09
C SER A 188 1.53 -12.44 -0.49
N THR A 189 1.23 -11.15 -0.71
CA THR A 189 2.24 -10.12 -1.02
C THR A 189 3.11 -9.81 0.19
N ASP A 190 2.50 -9.77 1.39
CA ASP A 190 3.23 -9.52 2.63
C ASP A 190 4.10 -10.69 3.03
N VAL A 191 3.65 -11.94 2.77
CA VAL A 191 4.50 -13.13 2.93
C VAL A 191 5.76 -12.97 2.10
N ARG A 192 5.63 -12.67 0.81
CA ARG A 192 6.77 -12.52 -0.09
C ARG A 192 7.68 -11.39 0.36
N PHE A 193 7.09 -10.22 0.69
CA PHE A 193 7.87 -9.07 1.14
C PHE A 193 8.67 -9.40 2.41
N LEU A 194 8.02 -9.93 3.45
CA LEU A 194 8.65 -10.18 4.75
C LEU A 194 9.68 -11.32 4.70
N SER A 195 9.43 -12.36 3.88
CA SER A 195 10.31 -13.55 3.84
C SER A 195 11.45 -13.45 2.82
N GLU A 196 11.27 -12.71 1.72
CA GLU A 196 12.22 -12.67 0.63
C GLU A 196 12.86 -11.30 0.45
N ASP A 197 12.05 -10.23 0.46
CA ASP A 197 12.50 -8.91 0.10
C ASP A 197 13.12 -8.17 1.27
N LEU A 198 12.48 -8.19 2.42
CA LEU A 198 12.96 -7.50 3.63
C LEU A 198 14.36 -7.98 4.07
N PRO A 199 14.68 -9.28 4.12
CA PRO A 199 16.03 -9.74 4.46
C PRO A 199 17.11 -9.33 3.45
N ARG A 200 16.74 -9.04 2.19
CA ARG A 200 17.67 -8.52 1.17
C ARG A 200 17.89 -7.02 1.29
N LEU A 201 16.82 -6.29 1.66
CA LEU A 201 16.87 -4.83 1.83
C LEU A 201 17.56 -4.44 3.14
N GLU A 202 17.30 -5.21 4.20
CA GLU A 202 17.86 -5.02 5.54
C GLU A 202 18.55 -6.32 6.02
N PRO A 203 19.79 -6.58 5.58
CA PRO A 203 20.48 -7.85 5.90
C PRO A 203 20.66 -8.12 7.39
N ALA A 204 20.67 -7.06 8.22
CA ALA A 204 20.74 -7.20 9.69
C ALA A 204 19.51 -7.91 10.28
N LEU A 205 18.38 -7.92 9.55
CA LEU A 205 17.14 -8.58 9.94
C LEU A 205 17.04 -10.01 9.38
N ALA A 206 18.02 -10.47 8.61
CA ALA A 206 18.02 -11.83 8.08
C ALA A 206 18.02 -12.83 9.24
N ILE A 207 16.94 -13.60 9.33
CA ILE A 207 16.82 -14.67 10.33
C ILE A 207 17.96 -15.64 10.06
N SER A 208 18.88 -15.83 11.02
CA SER A 208 19.86 -16.90 10.96
C SER A 208 19.11 -18.22 10.77
N LYS A 209 19.35 -18.91 9.66
CA LYS A 209 18.75 -20.22 9.38
C LYS A 209 19.45 -21.36 10.16
N ASP A 210 20.39 -20.98 11.03
CA ASP A 210 21.18 -21.92 11.83
C ASP A 210 20.59 -21.99 13.25
N GLY A 211 19.56 -22.83 13.39
CA GLY A 211 18.94 -23.17 14.66
C GLY A 211 18.32 -24.55 14.60
#